data_1172673e70c9d48251a474c54ded89fb
#
_entry.id   1172673e70c9d48251a474c54ded89fb
#
_cell.length_a   1.000
_cell.length_b   1.000
_cell.length_c   1.000
_cell.angle_alpha   90.00
_cell.angle_beta   90.00
_cell.angle_gamma   90.00
#
_symmetry.space_group_name_H-M   'P 1'
#
loop_
_entity.id
_entity.type
_entity.pdbx_description
1 polymer ?
#
loop_
_entity_poly.entity_id
_entity_poly.type
_entity_poly.pdbx_seq_one_letter_code
_entity_poly.pdbx_strand_id
1 'polypeptide(L)'
;MEASGVFGKRSDGYLIKKIDPIVTLMPHIMPQRNDAMVQLEYEIDYGKLARYVVGKEQEGVKLRFMDVVIAAFVRTIAELPELNRFIINKRIYARNTLSVSFAVLRSNGENVSDVDENTTKCYFDPHDTIYDVADRITKVIDEARKPDADNATMRVASALLKSPVARPAVSFLIWMDKHGIMPRSIIDASPFHTSLFLTNNASVGLPAVFHHIYNFGSTTMFWSMGAPRKKVDIDRDGKPVRTRIMPIGVTVDERVAAGRVFGMMIARMMRYFADPSLLEQPPEKVNLDEGHEITVPVQS
;
A
#
# COMPACT_ATOMS: atom_id res chain seq x y z
N MET A 1 -21.47 -20.54 18.63
CA MET A 1 -22.57 -19.60 18.33
C MET A 1 -21.95 -18.27 17.93
N GLU A 2 -21.90 -18.01 16.61
CA GLU A 2 -21.42 -16.74 16.11
C GLU A 2 -22.47 -15.66 16.37
N ALA A 3 -22.09 -14.63 17.09
CA ALA A 3 -22.93 -13.47 17.27
C ALA A 3 -23.12 -12.79 15.90
N SER A 4 -24.25 -13.05 15.25
CA SER A 4 -24.70 -12.44 14.02
C SER A 4 -25.24 -11.02 14.30
N GLY A 5 -24.40 -10.15 14.87
CA GLY A 5 -24.74 -8.74 15.02
C GLY A 5 -24.28 -7.95 13.81
N VAL A 6 -25.09 -7.01 13.36
CA VAL A 6 -24.77 -5.99 12.33
C VAL A 6 -23.46 -5.26 12.67
N PHE A 7 -23.10 -5.20 13.94
CA PHE A 7 -21.88 -4.61 14.48
C PHE A 7 -20.77 -5.65 14.61
N GLY A 8 -19.84 -5.73 13.66
CA GLY A 8 -18.67 -6.60 13.74
C GLY A 8 -18.36 -7.38 12.46
N LYS A 9 -19.29 -7.43 11.51
CA LYS A 9 -19.03 -7.96 10.17
C LYS A 9 -18.74 -6.79 9.22
N ARG A 10 -17.56 -6.85 8.59
CA ARG A 10 -17.18 -5.92 7.52
C ARG A 10 -17.01 -6.70 6.21
N SER A 11 -17.35 -6.06 5.09
CA SER A 11 -17.16 -6.66 3.77
C SER A 11 -15.69 -6.71 3.33
N ASP A 12 -14.80 -5.95 3.99
CA ASP A 12 -13.38 -5.79 3.67
C ASP A 12 -12.44 -6.46 4.69
N GLY A 13 -12.97 -7.14 5.73
CA GLY A 13 -12.11 -7.79 6.71
C GLY A 13 -12.83 -8.57 7.81
N TYR A 14 -12.05 -9.35 8.53
CA TYR A 14 -12.47 -10.21 9.63
C TYR A 14 -12.00 -9.65 10.96
N LEU A 15 -12.88 -9.62 11.97
CA LEU A 15 -12.52 -9.16 13.31
C LEU A 15 -11.53 -10.14 13.95
N ILE A 16 -10.37 -9.65 14.35
CA ILE A 16 -9.36 -10.42 15.06
C ILE A 16 -9.76 -10.60 16.51
N LYS A 17 -9.65 -11.82 17.01
CA LYS A 17 -10.11 -12.22 18.35
C LYS A 17 -8.96 -12.61 19.29
N LYS A 18 -7.85 -13.12 18.73
CA LYS A 18 -6.70 -13.61 19.51
C LYS A 18 -5.53 -12.64 19.37
N ILE A 19 -5.61 -11.53 20.07
CA ILE A 19 -4.57 -10.51 20.10
C ILE A 19 -4.11 -10.29 21.54
N ASP A 20 -2.84 -9.94 21.70
CA ASP A 20 -2.28 -9.49 22.97
C ASP A 20 -3.13 -8.34 23.56
N PRO A 21 -3.48 -8.39 24.85
CA PRO A 21 -4.28 -7.35 25.51
C PRO A 21 -3.71 -5.94 25.34
N ILE A 22 -2.39 -5.78 25.32
CA ILE A 22 -1.74 -4.48 25.10
C ILE A 22 -2.06 -3.94 23.69
N VAL A 23 -1.95 -4.79 22.66
CA VAL A 23 -2.27 -4.40 21.28
C VAL A 23 -3.75 -4.03 21.14
N THR A 24 -4.63 -4.75 21.85
CA THR A 24 -6.07 -4.44 21.91
C THR A 24 -6.34 -3.08 22.57
N LEU A 25 -5.51 -2.68 23.53
CA LEU A 25 -5.63 -1.39 24.22
C LEU A 25 -5.20 -0.20 23.37
N MET A 26 -4.23 -0.37 22.45
CA MET A 26 -3.65 0.71 21.67
C MET A 26 -4.67 1.57 20.90
N PRO A 27 -5.71 1.01 20.22
CA PRO A 27 -6.74 1.82 19.57
C PRO A 27 -7.61 2.65 20.51
N HIS A 28 -7.58 2.39 21.81
CA HIS A 28 -8.26 3.19 22.82
C HIS A 28 -7.41 4.34 23.33
N ILE A 29 -6.09 4.15 23.41
CA ILE A 29 -5.12 5.17 23.82
C ILE A 29 -4.83 6.12 22.67
N MET A 30 -4.69 5.60 21.45
CA MET A 30 -4.48 6.35 20.21
C MET A 30 -5.71 6.16 19.29
N PRO A 31 -6.77 6.96 19.47
CA PRO A 31 -8.04 6.73 18.78
C PRO A 31 -8.01 7.09 17.30
N GLN A 32 -7.12 7.98 16.89
CA GLN A 32 -6.96 8.43 15.51
C GLN A 32 -5.68 7.83 14.90
N ARG A 33 -5.69 7.70 13.58
CA ARG A 33 -4.53 7.16 12.83
C ARG A 33 -3.35 8.13 12.88
N ASN A 34 -3.64 9.43 12.88
CA ASN A 34 -2.61 10.47 13.00
C ASN A 34 -1.85 10.43 14.34
N ASP A 35 -2.47 9.94 15.40
CA ASP A 35 -1.83 9.83 16.71
C ASP A 35 -0.87 8.63 16.79
N ALA A 36 -1.04 7.67 15.88
CA ALA A 36 -0.37 6.36 15.89
C ALA A 36 0.62 6.16 14.74
N MET A 37 1.02 7.25 14.08
CA MET A 37 1.98 7.16 12.97
C MET A 37 3.41 7.05 13.47
N VAL A 38 4.12 6.03 12.97
CA VAL A 38 5.58 5.93 13.06
C VAL A 38 6.16 6.14 11.67
N GLN A 39 7.20 6.96 11.59
CA GLN A 39 7.83 7.37 10.34
C GLN A 39 9.28 6.90 10.31
N LEU A 40 9.67 6.26 9.22
CA LEU A 40 10.97 5.64 9.03
C LEU A 40 11.48 5.94 7.62
N GLU A 41 12.78 6.19 7.45
CA GLU A 41 13.42 6.29 6.13
C GLU A 41 14.34 5.10 5.91
N TYR A 42 14.27 4.50 4.72
CA TYR A 42 15.17 3.44 4.29
C TYR A 42 15.84 3.82 2.97
N GLU A 43 17.11 3.44 2.86
CA GLU A 43 17.90 3.65 1.66
C GLU A 43 18.10 2.32 0.93
N ILE A 44 17.60 2.22 -0.29
CA ILE A 44 17.79 1.06 -1.15
C ILE A 44 19.02 1.31 -2.04
N ASP A 45 19.86 0.29 -2.23
CA ASP A 45 20.94 0.32 -3.22
C ASP A 45 20.34 0.37 -4.64
N TYR A 46 20.21 1.62 -5.16
CA TYR A 46 19.68 1.85 -6.49
C TYR A 46 20.52 1.16 -7.57
N GLY A 47 21.84 1.06 -7.39
CA GLY A 47 22.71 0.44 -8.37
C GLY A 47 22.43 -1.05 -8.55
N LYS A 48 22.19 -1.77 -7.46
CA LYS A 48 21.80 -3.18 -7.52
C LYS A 48 20.44 -3.37 -8.17
N LEU A 49 19.46 -2.59 -7.72
CA LEU A 49 18.10 -2.65 -8.26
C LEU A 49 18.04 -2.31 -9.75
N ALA A 50 18.80 -1.28 -10.18
CA ALA A 50 18.87 -0.90 -11.58
C ALA A 50 19.51 -1.99 -12.45
N ARG A 51 20.57 -2.66 -11.97
CA ARG A 51 21.16 -3.79 -12.70
C ARG A 51 20.18 -4.94 -12.90
N TYR A 52 19.38 -5.25 -11.88
CA TYR A 52 18.35 -6.27 -11.99
C TYR A 52 17.29 -5.89 -13.04
N VAL A 53 16.71 -4.68 -12.94
CA VAL A 53 15.68 -4.21 -13.88
C VAL A 53 16.18 -4.16 -15.32
N VAL A 54 17.39 -3.62 -15.54
CA VAL A 54 18.02 -3.57 -16.88
C VAL A 54 18.34 -4.98 -17.39
N GLY A 55 18.82 -5.88 -16.53
CA GLY A 55 19.05 -7.27 -16.89
C GLY A 55 17.79 -7.96 -17.37
N LYS A 56 16.66 -7.76 -16.68
CA LYS A 56 15.36 -8.31 -17.10
C LYS A 56 14.86 -7.70 -18.41
N GLU A 57 15.09 -6.42 -18.64
CA GLU A 57 14.77 -5.80 -19.93
C GLU A 57 15.55 -6.41 -21.09
N GLN A 58 16.81 -6.77 -20.87
CA GLN A 58 17.63 -7.50 -21.87
C GLN A 58 17.11 -8.92 -22.13
N GLU A 59 16.46 -9.55 -21.14
CA GLU A 59 15.76 -10.84 -21.27
C GLU A 59 14.37 -10.67 -21.93
N GLY A 60 13.95 -9.46 -22.31
CA GLY A 60 12.65 -9.16 -22.90
C GLY A 60 11.52 -8.96 -21.86
N VAL A 61 11.84 -8.88 -20.58
CA VAL A 61 10.88 -8.67 -19.49
C VAL A 61 10.95 -7.22 -19.01
N LYS A 62 9.89 -6.46 -19.21
CA LYS A 62 9.82 -5.05 -18.81
C LYS A 62 9.34 -4.92 -17.37
N LEU A 63 10.24 -4.52 -16.48
CA LEU A 63 9.95 -4.23 -15.07
C LEU A 63 10.21 -2.75 -14.76
N ARG A 64 9.42 -2.20 -13.84
CA ARG A 64 9.63 -0.87 -13.24
C ARG A 64 10.16 -1.03 -11.82
N PHE A 65 10.86 -0.02 -11.30
CA PHE A 65 11.26 0.00 -9.88
C PHE A 65 10.07 -0.15 -8.93
N MET A 66 8.93 0.45 -9.27
CA MET A 66 7.69 0.34 -8.51
C MET A 66 7.19 -1.12 -8.44
N ASP A 67 7.34 -1.89 -9.52
CA ASP A 67 6.93 -3.31 -9.55
C ASP A 67 7.73 -4.12 -8.53
N VAL A 68 9.05 -3.87 -8.42
CA VAL A 68 9.90 -4.52 -7.42
C VAL A 68 9.48 -4.15 -5.99
N VAL A 69 9.20 -2.86 -5.74
CA VAL A 69 8.77 -2.38 -4.41
C VAL A 69 7.43 -3.02 -4.02
N ILE A 70 6.47 -3.06 -4.93
CA ILE A 70 5.16 -3.66 -4.67
C ILE A 70 5.26 -5.19 -4.52
N ALA A 71 6.05 -5.87 -5.37
CA ALA A 71 6.25 -7.32 -5.26
C ALA A 71 6.91 -7.70 -3.93
N ALA A 72 7.91 -6.93 -3.47
CA ALA A 72 8.52 -7.11 -2.17
C ALA A 72 7.51 -6.91 -1.03
N PHE A 73 6.61 -5.91 -1.16
CA PHE A 73 5.53 -5.70 -0.20
C PHE A 73 4.54 -6.86 -0.19
N VAL A 74 4.05 -7.30 -1.35
CA VAL A 74 3.12 -8.45 -1.48
C VAL A 74 3.73 -9.69 -0.82
N ARG A 75 5.00 -10.01 -1.12
CA ARG A 75 5.72 -11.13 -0.52
C ARG A 75 5.87 -10.98 0.99
N THR A 76 6.14 -9.76 1.47
CA THR A 76 6.25 -9.50 2.91
C THR A 76 4.93 -9.70 3.63
N ILE A 77 3.80 -9.32 3.03
CA ILE A 77 2.46 -9.59 3.59
C ILE A 77 2.15 -11.09 3.60
N ALA A 78 2.54 -11.83 2.55
CA ALA A 78 2.38 -13.30 2.52
C ALA A 78 3.11 -14.00 3.68
N GLU A 79 4.25 -13.44 4.11
CA GLU A 79 5.04 -13.97 5.24
C GLU A 79 4.59 -13.41 6.60
N LEU A 80 4.12 -12.17 6.66
CA LEU A 80 3.76 -11.41 7.87
C LEU A 80 2.35 -10.81 7.71
N PRO A 81 1.30 -11.63 7.75
CA PRO A 81 -0.07 -11.20 7.45
C PRO A 81 -0.63 -10.19 8.45
N GLU A 82 -0.07 -10.10 9.66
CA GLU A 82 -0.45 -9.09 10.66
C GLU A 82 -0.26 -7.65 10.14
N LEU A 83 0.65 -7.44 9.19
CA LEU A 83 0.87 -6.15 8.57
C LEU A 83 -0.30 -5.71 7.67
N ASN A 84 -1.17 -6.65 7.27
CA ASN A 84 -2.37 -6.35 6.48
C ASN A 84 -3.62 -6.09 7.35
N ARG A 85 -3.44 -5.93 8.65
CA ARG A 85 -4.52 -5.53 9.58
C ARG A 85 -4.87 -4.06 9.41
N PHE A 86 -6.06 -3.70 9.85
CA PHE A 86 -6.51 -2.32 9.95
C PHE A 86 -7.40 -2.09 11.16
N ILE A 87 -7.58 -0.82 11.51
CA ILE A 87 -8.37 -0.44 12.69
C ILE A 87 -9.52 0.45 12.26
N ILE A 88 -10.73 0.04 12.62
CA ILE A 88 -11.93 0.83 12.50
C ILE A 88 -12.71 0.76 13.80
N ASN A 89 -13.16 1.91 14.30
CA ASN A 89 -13.94 2.02 15.54
C ASN A 89 -13.30 1.27 16.72
N LYS A 90 -11.99 1.45 16.89
CA LYS A 90 -11.18 0.83 17.97
C LYS A 90 -11.13 -0.71 17.95
N ARG A 91 -11.48 -1.33 16.82
CA ARG A 91 -11.41 -2.77 16.61
C ARG A 91 -10.39 -3.08 15.52
N ILE A 92 -9.67 -4.17 15.70
CA ILE A 92 -8.61 -4.63 14.78
C ILE A 92 -9.20 -5.72 13.88
N TYR A 93 -8.99 -5.57 12.57
CA TYR A 93 -9.48 -6.50 11.56
C TYR A 93 -8.31 -6.99 10.71
N ALA A 94 -8.32 -8.29 10.36
CA ALA A 94 -7.53 -8.82 9.24
C ALA A 94 -8.23 -8.46 7.94
N ARG A 95 -7.53 -7.85 7.01
CA ARG A 95 -8.07 -7.52 5.69
C ARG A 95 -8.24 -8.79 4.85
N ASN A 96 -9.37 -8.92 4.16
CA ASN A 96 -9.65 -10.05 3.28
C ASN A 96 -9.16 -9.85 1.84
N THR A 97 -8.49 -8.74 1.55
CA THR A 97 -7.85 -8.45 0.27
C THR A 97 -6.45 -7.90 0.50
N LEU A 98 -5.58 -8.00 -0.49
CA LEU A 98 -4.28 -7.33 -0.52
C LEU A 98 -4.29 -6.35 -1.68
N SER A 99 -4.14 -5.07 -1.39
CA SER A 99 -4.20 -4.03 -2.41
C SER A 99 -3.21 -2.90 -2.15
N VAL A 100 -2.78 -2.28 -3.25
CA VAL A 100 -1.96 -1.07 -3.22
C VAL A 100 -2.65 0.01 -4.03
N SER A 101 -2.82 1.19 -3.43
CA SER A 101 -3.29 2.37 -4.14
C SER A 101 -2.10 3.25 -4.51
N PHE A 102 -2.11 3.80 -5.72
CA PHE A 102 -1.08 4.71 -6.21
C PHE A 102 -1.67 5.69 -7.23
N ALA A 103 -0.95 6.81 -7.40
CA ALA A 103 -1.34 7.82 -8.36
C ALA A 103 -0.74 7.50 -9.74
N VAL A 104 -1.54 7.68 -10.79
CA VAL A 104 -1.14 7.58 -12.19
C VAL A 104 -1.28 8.95 -12.83
N LEU A 105 -0.16 9.49 -13.31
CA LEU A 105 -0.17 10.73 -14.07
C LEU A 105 -0.71 10.46 -15.48
N ARG A 106 -1.76 11.16 -15.84
CA ARG A 106 -2.24 11.26 -17.23
C ARG A 106 -1.49 12.42 -17.87
N SER A 107 -0.31 12.14 -18.45
CA SER A 107 0.41 13.19 -19.14
C SER A 107 -0.16 13.36 -20.53
N ASN A 108 -0.89 14.44 -20.78
CA ASN A 108 -1.26 14.85 -22.12
C ASN A 108 -1.18 16.37 -22.33
N GLY A 109 -0.68 17.13 -21.36
CA GLY A 109 -0.63 18.58 -21.46
C GLY A 109 0.79 19.12 -21.36
N GLU A 110 1.16 19.99 -22.28
CA GLU A 110 2.35 20.85 -22.18
C GLU A 110 2.21 21.88 -21.04
N ASN A 111 1.01 22.00 -20.43
CA ASN A 111 0.73 22.93 -19.35
C ASN A 111 0.59 22.18 -18.00
N VAL A 112 1.31 22.67 -17.01
CA VAL A 112 1.29 22.15 -15.62
C VAL A 112 -0.12 22.18 -15.00
N SER A 113 -1.01 23.03 -15.49
CA SER A 113 -2.43 23.12 -15.06
C SER A 113 -3.29 21.94 -15.50
N ASP A 114 -2.84 21.14 -16.47
CA ASP A 114 -3.60 20.03 -17.06
C ASP A 114 -3.08 18.66 -16.59
N VAL A 115 -2.29 18.62 -15.51
CA VAL A 115 -1.84 17.36 -14.90
C VAL A 115 -3.03 16.73 -14.20
N ASP A 116 -3.72 15.87 -14.91
CA ASP A 116 -4.78 15.04 -14.36
C ASP A 116 -4.14 13.83 -13.66
N GLU A 117 -4.18 13.83 -12.34
CA GLU A 117 -3.69 12.76 -11.50
C GLU A 117 -4.83 11.82 -11.13
N ASN A 118 -4.76 10.59 -11.60
CA ASN A 118 -5.74 9.57 -11.30
C ASN A 118 -5.21 8.62 -10.21
N THR A 119 -5.91 8.55 -9.08
CA THR A 119 -5.60 7.56 -8.04
C THR A 119 -6.29 6.25 -8.37
N THR A 120 -5.52 5.18 -8.47
CA THR A 120 -6.02 3.84 -8.78
C THR A 120 -5.64 2.84 -7.69
N LYS A 121 -6.38 1.73 -7.62
CA LYS A 121 -6.16 0.62 -6.69
C LYS A 121 -5.92 -0.66 -7.48
N CYS A 122 -4.85 -1.37 -7.15
CA CYS A 122 -4.51 -2.67 -7.71
C CYS A 122 -4.61 -3.74 -6.62
N TYR A 123 -5.23 -4.87 -6.94
CA TYR A 123 -5.35 -6.03 -6.05
C TYR A 123 -4.34 -7.10 -6.42
N PHE A 124 -3.80 -7.78 -5.39
CA PHE A 124 -2.76 -8.79 -5.53
C PHE A 124 -3.15 -10.09 -4.82
N ASP A 125 -2.63 -11.20 -5.35
CA ASP A 125 -2.66 -12.49 -4.68
C ASP A 125 -1.39 -12.63 -3.83
N PRO A 126 -1.46 -13.15 -2.60
CA PRO A 126 -0.26 -13.41 -1.81
C PRO A 126 0.75 -14.36 -2.47
N HIS A 127 0.32 -15.16 -3.46
CA HIS A 127 1.17 -16.04 -4.25
C HIS A 127 1.80 -15.37 -5.48
N ASP A 128 1.42 -14.13 -5.79
CA ASP A 128 1.93 -13.42 -6.97
C ASP A 128 3.46 -13.35 -6.97
N THR A 129 4.05 -13.65 -8.12
CA THR A 129 5.45 -13.39 -8.45
C THR A 129 5.64 -11.93 -8.85
N ILE A 130 6.89 -11.50 -9.02
CA ILE A 130 7.18 -10.15 -9.54
C ILE A 130 6.57 -9.93 -10.94
N TYR A 131 6.45 -10.98 -11.74
CA TYR A 131 5.88 -10.93 -13.09
C TYR A 131 4.37 -10.73 -13.01
N ASP A 132 3.68 -11.48 -12.15
CA ASP A 132 2.24 -11.34 -11.93
C ASP A 132 1.92 -9.93 -11.40
N VAL A 133 2.71 -9.43 -10.45
CA VAL A 133 2.59 -8.07 -9.91
C VAL A 133 2.76 -7.03 -11.02
N ALA A 134 3.80 -7.14 -11.85
CA ALA A 134 4.06 -6.21 -12.96
C ALA A 134 2.91 -6.20 -14.00
N ASP A 135 2.38 -7.38 -14.30
CA ASP A 135 1.24 -7.53 -15.23
C ASP A 135 -0.03 -6.89 -14.69
N ARG A 136 -0.37 -7.13 -13.41
CA ARG A 136 -1.52 -6.49 -12.76
C ARG A 136 -1.39 -4.97 -12.75
N ILE A 137 -0.23 -4.45 -12.37
CA ILE A 137 0.03 -3.00 -12.34
C ILE A 137 -0.06 -2.42 -13.75
N THR A 138 0.48 -3.09 -14.76
CA THR A 138 0.43 -2.62 -16.15
C THR A 138 -1.01 -2.51 -16.64
N LYS A 139 -1.84 -3.54 -16.42
CA LYS A 139 -3.26 -3.52 -16.78
C LYS A 139 -3.99 -2.33 -16.14
N VAL A 140 -3.79 -2.12 -14.83
CA VAL A 140 -4.45 -1.03 -14.10
C VAL A 140 -3.97 0.34 -14.57
N ILE A 141 -2.67 0.51 -14.88
CA ILE A 141 -2.13 1.78 -15.42
C ILE A 141 -2.68 2.04 -16.83
N ASP A 142 -2.73 1.03 -17.68
CA ASP A 142 -3.22 1.18 -19.05
C ASP A 142 -4.71 1.53 -19.06
N GLU A 143 -5.50 0.95 -18.17
CA GLU A 143 -6.89 1.32 -17.97
C GLU A 143 -7.04 2.75 -17.47
N ALA A 144 -6.26 3.15 -16.45
CA ALA A 144 -6.30 4.49 -15.87
C ALA A 144 -5.87 5.60 -16.85
N ARG A 145 -5.09 5.27 -17.89
CA ARG A 145 -4.62 6.21 -18.92
C ARG A 145 -5.57 6.39 -20.10
N LYS A 146 -6.58 5.53 -20.24
CA LYS A 146 -7.56 5.70 -21.33
C LYS A 146 -8.27 7.05 -21.18
N PRO A 147 -8.53 7.78 -22.31
CA PRO A 147 -9.21 9.08 -22.26
C PRO A 147 -10.57 9.03 -21.59
N ASP A 148 -11.30 7.94 -21.82
CA ASP A 148 -12.63 7.69 -21.28
C ASP A 148 -12.60 6.82 -20.01
N ALA A 149 -11.42 6.69 -19.36
CA ALA A 149 -11.32 5.87 -18.16
C ALA A 149 -12.25 6.43 -17.08
N ASP A 150 -13.31 5.67 -16.83
CA ASP A 150 -14.29 5.96 -15.82
C ASP A 150 -13.68 5.72 -14.43
N ASN A 151 -13.13 6.79 -13.86
CA ASN A 151 -12.59 6.72 -12.51
C ASN A 151 -13.73 6.64 -11.50
N ALA A 152 -13.99 5.43 -11.01
CA ALA A 152 -15.03 5.19 -10.00
C ALA A 152 -14.85 6.11 -8.77
N THR A 153 -13.61 6.38 -8.36
CA THR A 153 -13.27 7.31 -7.28
C THR A 153 -13.71 8.73 -7.60
N MET A 154 -13.37 9.24 -8.79
CA MET A 154 -13.74 10.60 -9.23
C MET A 154 -15.25 10.72 -9.47
N ARG A 155 -15.90 9.68 -9.98
CA ARG A 155 -17.35 9.64 -10.18
C ARG A 155 -18.08 9.75 -8.84
N VAL A 156 -17.69 8.93 -7.85
CA VAL A 156 -18.25 9.01 -6.49
C VAL A 156 -17.97 10.38 -5.86
N ALA A 157 -16.73 10.87 -5.94
CA ALA A 157 -16.37 12.18 -5.39
C ALA A 157 -17.14 13.32 -6.06
N SER A 158 -17.24 13.34 -7.40
CA SER A 158 -17.95 14.39 -8.12
C SER A 158 -19.46 14.35 -7.90
N ALA A 159 -20.07 13.17 -7.81
CA ALA A 159 -21.47 13.00 -7.47
C ALA A 159 -21.77 13.54 -6.05
N LEU A 160 -20.87 13.25 -5.10
CA LEU A 160 -20.99 13.77 -3.74
C LEU A 160 -20.84 15.30 -3.71
N LEU A 161 -19.80 15.86 -4.37
CA LEU A 161 -19.48 17.30 -4.28
C LEU A 161 -20.46 18.20 -5.03
N LYS A 162 -21.11 17.71 -6.08
CA LYS A 162 -22.15 18.44 -6.83
C LYS A 162 -23.49 18.54 -6.09
N SER A 163 -23.68 17.76 -5.04
CA SER A 163 -24.92 17.77 -4.26
C SER A 163 -24.90 18.88 -3.20
N PRO A 164 -25.98 19.65 -2.99
CA PRO A 164 -26.09 20.58 -1.88
C PRO A 164 -26.02 19.89 -0.52
N VAL A 165 -26.21 18.58 -0.47
CA VAL A 165 -26.06 17.74 0.73
C VAL A 165 -24.69 17.03 0.83
N ALA A 166 -23.68 17.54 0.11
CA ALA A 166 -22.33 16.92 0.07
C ALA A 166 -21.75 16.67 1.47
N ARG A 167 -21.79 17.69 2.35
CA ARG A 167 -21.24 17.56 3.71
C ARG A 167 -21.95 16.47 4.53
N PRO A 168 -23.28 16.45 4.67
CA PRO A 168 -23.96 15.37 5.37
C PRO A 168 -23.79 14.01 4.70
N ALA A 169 -23.70 13.94 3.36
CA ALA A 169 -23.44 12.69 2.64
C ALA A 169 -22.04 12.10 2.96
N VAL A 170 -20.99 12.94 2.96
CA VAL A 170 -19.65 12.51 3.36
C VAL A 170 -19.62 12.05 4.82
N SER A 171 -20.27 12.82 5.73
CA SER A 171 -20.37 12.44 7.14
C SER A 171 -21.10 11.09 7.32
N PHE A 172 -22.13 10.86 6.53
CA PHE A 172 -22.88 9.61 6.54
C PHE A 172 -22.03 8.44 6.02
N LEU A 173 -21.24 8.62 4.95
CA LEU A 173 -20.29 7.60 4.47
C LEU A 173 -19.24 7.26 5.53
N ILE A 174 -18.68 8.27 6.19
CA ILE A 174 -17.74 8.05 7.30
C ILE A 174 -18.41 7.27 8.44
N TRP A 175 -19.65 7.60 8.75
CA TRP A 175 -20.44 6.89 9.76
C TRP A 175 -20.71 5.44 9.34
N MET A 176 -21.11 5.21 8.07
CA MET A 176 -21.30 3.84 7.54
C MET A 176 -20.02 3.01 7.61
N ASP A 177 -18.86 3.60 7.23
CA ASP A 177 -17.57 2.93 7.32
C ASP A 177 -17.24 2.53 8.76
N LYS A 178 -17.40 3.48 9.69
CA LYS A 178 -17.16 3.27 11.12
C LYS A 178 -18.04 2.14 11.71
N HIS A 179 -19.24 1.94 11.16
CA HIS A 179 -20.19 0.91 11.64
C HIS A 179 -20.14 -0.39 10.83
N GLY A 180 -19.28 -0.46 9.79
CA GLY A 180 -19.07 -1.68 8.99
C GLY A 180 -20.18 -2.00 8.00
N ILE A 181 -21.03 -1.01 7.69
CA ILE A 181 -22.18 -1.15 6.76
C ILE A 181 -21.95 -0.44 5.42
N MET A 182 -20.73 0.04 5.16
CA MET A 182 -20.37 0.64 3.88
C MET A 182 -20.44 -0.42 2.77
N PRO A 183 -21.12 -0.12 1.64
CA PRO A 183 -21.20 -1.02 0.49
C PRO A 183 -19.80 -1.36 -0.06
N ARG A 184 -19.62 -2.62 -0.44
CA ARG A 184 -18.35 -3.11 -0.99
C ARG A 184 -17.90 -2.31 -2.20
N SER A 185 -18.82 -1.94 -3.10
CA SER A 185 -18.52 -1.13 -4.29
C SER A 185 -17.90 0.24 -3.96
N ILE A 186 -18.32 0.87 -2.85
CA ILE A 186 -17.73 2.13 -2.39
C ILE A 186 -16.34 1.89 -1.79
N ILE A 187 -16.17 0.81 -1.02
CA ILE A 187 -14.86 0.41 -0.47
C ILE A 187 -13.88 0.14 -1.61
N ASP A 188 -14.32 -0.59 -2.65
CA ASP A 188 -13.46 -0.94 -3.79
C ASP A 188 -13.11 0.29 -4.63
N ALA A 189 -14.01 1.23 -4.80
CA ALA A 189 -13.76 2.51 -5.48
C ALA A 189 -12.88 3.48 -4.66
N SER A 190 -12.83 3.32 -3.33
CA SER A 190 -12.10 4.23 -2.45
C SER A 190 -10.61 3.88 -2.42
N PRO A 191 -9.70 4.81 -2.74
CA PRO A 191 -8.26 4.59 -2.63
C PRO A 191 -7.78 4.54 -1.17
N PHE A 192 -8.61 4.99 -0.23
CA PHE A 192 -8.31 5.02 1.21
C PHE A 192 -8.59 3.69 1.92
N HIS A 193 -9.16 2.71 1.22
CA HIS A 193 -9.41 1.36 1.73
C HIS A 193 -8.44 0.38 1.07
N THR A 194 -7.16 0.49 1.41
CA THR A 194 -6.07 -0.28 0.80
C THR A 194 -5.07 -0.74 1.86
N SER A 195 -4.25 -1.74 1.56
CA SER A 195 -3.19 -2.21 2.44
C SER A 195 -2.03 -1.21 2.52
N LEU A 196 -1.66 -0.66 1.37
CA LEU A 196 -0.59 0.31 1.20
C LEU A 196 -1.04 1.41 0.24
N PHE A 197 -0.76 2.65 0.58
CA PHE A 197 -0.75 3.75 -0.38
C PHE A 197 0.71 4.06 -0.78
N LEU A 198 1.02 3.99 -2.06
CA LEU A 198 2.38 4.21 -2.58
C LEU A 198 2.40 5.44 -3.49
N THR A 199 3.30 6.39 -3.21
CA THR A 199 3.58 7.49 -4.12
C THR A 199 4.97 7.37 -4.74
N ASN A 200 5.05 7.58 -6.05
CA ASN A 200 6.30 7.53 -6.80
C ASN A 200 6.83 8.94 -7.08
N ASN A 201 7.35 9.59 -6.06
CA ASN A 201 7.96 10.91 -6.15
C ASN A 201 9.21 10.93 -7.05
N ALA A 202 9.86 9.77 -7.22
CA ALA A 202 11.00 9.64 -8.12
C ALA A 202 10.64 9.97 -9.57
N SER A 203 9.40 9.70 -9.99
CA SER A 203 8.93 9.98 -11.36
C SER A 203 8.89 11.47 -11.69
N VAL A 204 8.77 12.32 -10.68
CA VAL A 204 8.75 13.79 -10.81
C VAL A 204 9.99 14.46 -10.19
N GLY A 205 11.04 13.67 -9.89
CA GLY A 205 12.32 14.16 -9.39
C GLY A 205 12.31 14.63 -7.93
N LEU A 206 11.26 14.36 -7.16
CA LEU A 206 11.15 14.76 -5.77
C LEU A 206 11.81 13.74 -4.81
N PRO A 207 12.29 14.19 -3.63
CA PRO A 207 12.78 13.28 -2.59
C PRO A 207 11.66 12.41 -2.02
N ALA A 208 12.04 11.40 -1.24
CA ALA A 208 11.08 10.70 -0.38
C ALA A 208 10.49 11.66 0.66
N VAL A 209 9.21 11.48 0.96
CA VAL A 209 8.51 12.26 1.97
C VAL A 209 7.84 11.33 2.99
N PHE A 210 7.63 11.82 4.19
CA PHE A 210 6.78 11.16 5.16
C PHE A 210 5.35 11.69 5.02
N HIS A 211 4.51 10.91 4.37
CA HIS A 211 3.13 11.30 4.18
C HIS A 211 2.28 10.83 5.37
N HIS A 212 1.31 11.65 5.78
CA HIS A 212 0.35 11.24 6.80
C HIS A 212 -0.60 10.14 6.28
N ILE A 213 -1.09 9.30 7.19
CA ILE A 213 -2.15 8.34 6.88
C ILE A 213 -3.49 9.00 7.20
N TYR A 214 -4.44 8.89 6.26
CA TYR A 214 -5.77 9.49 6.42
C TYR A 214 -6.58 8.82 7.53
N ASN A 215 -7.34 9.60 8.30
CA ASN A 215 -8.24 9.05 9.32
C ASN A 215 -9.47 8.36 8.70
N PHE A 216 -9.85 8.73 7.49
CA PHE A 216 -10.89 8.04 6.72
C PHE A 216 -10.32 6.80 6.01
N GLY A 217 -11.15 5.75 5.92
CA GLY A 217 -10.78 4.51 5.28
C GLY A 217 -10.00 3.56 6.20
N SER A 218 -9.31 2.60 5.61
CA SER A 218 -8.64 1.52 6.33
C SER A 218 -7.14 1.40 6.02
N THR A 219 -6.55 2.35 5.27
CA THR A 219 -5.12 2.37 4.96
C THR A 219 -4.29 2.47 6.24
N THR A 220 -3.27 1.63 6.38
CA THR A 220 -2.39 1.56 7.55
C THR A 220 -0.93 1.81 7.23
N MET A 221 -0.59 1.89 5.95
CA MET A 221 0.76 2.19 5.48
C MET A 221 0.72 3.20 4.34
N PHE A 222 1.62 4.17 4.39
CA PHE A 222 1.87 5.10 3.30
C PHE A 222 3.37 5.14 2.99
N TRP A 223 3.76 4.77 1.77
CA TRP A 223 5.16 4.76 1.37
C TRP A 223 5.39 5.73 0.22
N SER A 224 6.58 6.33 0.22
CA SER A 224 7.01 7.31 -0.78
C SER A 224 8.36 6.90 -1.34
N MET A 225 8.42 6.64 -2.65
CA MET A 225 9.66 6.38 -3.38
C MET A 225 10.27 7.71 -3.80
N GLY A 226 11.45 8.04 -3.27
CA GLY A 226 12.16 9.28 -3.63
C GLY A 226 13.11 9.11 -4.81
N ALA A 227 13.47 10.24 -5.43
CA ALA A 227 14.44 10.27 -6.53
C ALA A 227 15.80 9.72 -6.09
N PRO A 228 16.45 8.90 -6.92
CA PRO A 228 17.77 8.36 -6.61
C PRO A 228 18.82 9.46 -6.45
N ARG A 229 19.63 9.37 -5.40
CA ARG A 229 20.70 10.32 -5.08
C ARG A 229 22.05 9.64 -4.88
N LYS A 230 23.12 10.39 -5.10
CA LYS A 230 24.49 9.95 -4.76
C LYS A 230 24.68 10.02 -3.25
N LYS A 231 25.31 8.99 -2.68
CA LYS A 231 25.74 8.94 -1.30
C LYS A 231 27.23 8.64 -1.25
N VAL A 232 27.93 9.25 -0.32
CA VAL A 232 29.33 8.97 -0.04
C VAL A 232 29.40 8.43 1.38
N ASP A 233 29.79 7.17 1.51
CA ASP A 233 30.05 6.51 2.77
C ASP A 233 31.58 6.30 2.92
N ILE A 234 32.04 5.99 4.13
CA ILE A 234 33.42 5.63 4.40
C ILE A 234 33.47 4.13 4.68
N ASP A 235 34.34 3.41 3.98
CA ASP A 235 34.53 1.97 4.19
C ASP A 235 35.34 1.69 5.49
N ARG A 236 35.54 0.40 5.77
CA ARG A 236 36.28 -0.05 6.95
C ARG A 236 37.76 0.38 6.96
N ASP A 237 38.31 0.71 5.79
CA ASP A 237 39.68 1.16 5.60
C ASP A 237 39.80 2.69 5.60
N GLY A 238 38.70 3.42 5.88
CA GLY A 238 38.68 4.88 5.90
C GLY A 238 38.60 5.53 4.50
N LYS A 239 38.32 4.76 3.44
CA LYS A 239 38.23 5.27 2.06
C LYS A 239 36.81 5.66 1.70
N PRO A 240 36.60 6.74 0.92
CA PRO A 240 35.28 7.13 0.45
C PRO A 240 34.73 6.14 -0.58
N VAL A 241 33.56 5.59 -0.30
CA VAL A 241 32.79 4.73 -1.23
C VAL A 241 31.59 5.52 -1.74
N ARG A 242 31.50 5.65 -3.07
CA ARG A 242 30.37 6.33 -3.70
C ARG A 242 29.32 5.30 -4.10
N THR A 243 28.13 5.44 -3.55
CA THR A 243 26.97 4.63 -3.88
C THR A 243 25.86 5.50 -4.48
N ARG A 244 24.90 4.86 -5.10
CA ARG A 244 23.67 5.51 -5.53
C ARG A 244 22.52 4.84 -4.79
N ILE A 245 21.76 5.64 -4.05
CA ILE A 245 20.66 5.14 -3.22
C ILE A 245 19.33 5.71 -3.70
N MET A 246 18.26 4.94 -3.49
CA MET A 246 16.87 5.40 -3.61
C MET A 246 16.26 5.42 -2.22
N PRO A 247 15.92 6.61 -1.68
CA PRO A 247 15.28 6.70 -0.38
C PRO A 247 13.81 6.27 -0.48
N ILE A 248 13.32 5.59 0.54
CA ILE A 248 11.89 5.28 0.73
C ILE A 248 11.45 5.83 2.08
N GLY A 249 10.52 6.76 2.07
CA GLY A 249 9.80 7.21 3.26
C GLY A 249 8.67 6.25 3.57
N VAL A 250 8.63 5.76 4.79
CA VAL A 250 7.66 4.78 5.28
C VAL A 250 6.90 5.37 6.45
N THR A 251 5.59 5.47 6.34
CA THR A 251 4.69 5.81 7.45
C THR A 251 3.80 4.61 7.72
N VAL A 252 3.72 4.15 8.97
CA VAL A 252 2.91 3.02 9.40
C VAL A 252 2.03 3.38 10.60
N ASP A 253 0.88 2.74 10.70
CA ASP A 253 0.01 2.78 11.89
C ASP A 253 0.51 1.72 12.89
N GLU A 254 1.15 2.13 13.98
CA GLU A 254 1.75 1.20 14.95
C GLU A 254 0.76 0.34 15.72
N ARG A 255 -0.53 0.64 15.64
CA ARG A 255 -1.58 -0.12 16.34
C ARG A 255 -1.90 -1.46 15.70
N VAL A 256 -1.51 -1.69 14.44
CA VAL A 256 -1.86 -2.92 13.69
C VAL A 256 -1.01 -4.11 14.07
N ALA A 257 0.23 -3.87 14.50
CA ALA A 257 1.19 -4.91 14.83
C ALA A 257 2.20 -4.42 15.87
N ALA A 258 2.82 -5.35 16.59
CA ALA A 258 3.89 -5.01 17.52
C ALA A 258 5.14 -4.49 16.78
N GLY A 259 5.92 -3.61 17.41
CA GLY A 259 7.13 -3.02 16.82
C GLY A 259 8.13 -4.03 16.25
N ARG A 260 8.23 -5.23 16.85
CA ARG A 260 9.02 -6.35 16.32
C ARG A 260 8.58 -6.76 14.91
N VAL A 261 7.28 -6.77 14.62
CA VAL A 261 6.75 -7.16 13.30
C VAL A 261 7.15 -6.14 12.24
N PHE A 262 7.14 -4.85 12.57
CA PHE A 262 7.67 -3.81 11.68
C PHE A 262 9.18 -3.95 11.44
N GLY A 263 9.96 -4.31 12.47
CA GLY A 263 11.37 -4.64 12.28
C GLY A 263 11.58 -5.83 11.33
N MET A 264 10.76 -6.88 11.46
CA MET A 264 10.78 -8.02 10.54
C MET A 264 10.35 -7.61 9.12
N MET A 265 9.32 -6.75 8.97
CA MET A 265 8.91 -6.18 7.67
C MET A 265 10.10 -5.56 6.95
N ILE A 266 10.82 -4.68 7.62
CA ILE A 266 11.96 -4.00 7.03
C ILE A 266 13.07 -4.98 6.65
N ALA A 267 13.39 -5.94 7.51
CA ALA A 267 14.40 -6.96 7.20
C ALA A 267 14.02 -7.77 5.95
N ARG A 268 12.73 -8.14 5.79
CA ARG A 268 12.23 -8.83 4.59
C ARG A 268 12.33 -7.95 3.34
N MET A 269 11.84 -6.71 3.42
CA MET A 269 11.91 -5.77 2.32
C MET A 269 13.36 -5.55 1.85
N MET A 270 14.29 -5.30 2.77
CA MET A 270 15.71 -5.09 2.46
C MET A 270 16.36 -6.33 1.83
N ARG A 271 15.96 -7.53 2.24
CA ARG A 271 16.38 -8.78 1.60
C ARG A 271 15.94 -8.85 0.14
N TYR A 272 14.66 -8.54 -0.15
CA TYR A 272 14.12 -8.56 -1.51
C TYR A 272 14.71 -7.44 -2.39
N PHE A 273 15.02 -6.28 -1.82
CA PHE A 273 15.71 -5.23 -2.57
C PHE A 273 17.19 -5.56 -2.85
N ALA A 274 17.83 -6.30 -1.95
CA ALA A 274 19.20 -6.76 -2.17
C ALA A 274 19.29 -7.86 -3.24
N ASP A 275 18.27 -8.71 -3.32
CA ASP A 275 18.16 -9.79 -4.30
C ASP A 275 16.70 -9.95 -4.80
N PRO A 276 16.29 -9.17 -5.82
CA PRO A 276 14.92 -9.25 -6.34
C PRO A 276 14.60 -10.56 -7.06
N SER A 277 15.60 -11.39 -7.41
CA SER A 277 15.37 -12.70 -8.03
C SER A 277 14.57 -13.65 -7.12
N LEU A 278 14.60 -13.42 -5.80
CA LEU A 278 13.80 -14.14 -4.82
C LEU A 278 12.29 -13.94 -5.01
N LEU A 279 11.88 -12.91 -5.77
CA LEU A 279 10.48 -12.61 -6.08
C LEU A 279 10.00 -13.26 -7.39
N GLU A 280 10.88 -13.90 -8.15
CA GLU A 280 10.55 -14.52 -9.44
C GLU A 280 9.76 -15.83 -9.29
N GLN A 281 9.81 -16.43 -8.11
CA GLN A 281 9.04 -17.61 -7.77
C GLN A 281 7.97 -17.27 -6.73
N PRO A 282 6.85 -17.98 -6.69
CA PRO A 282 5.84 -17.77 -5.64
C PRO A 282 6.44 -18.06 -4.25
N PRO A 283 5.85 -17.57 -3.16
CA PRO A 283 6.29 -17.88 -1.81
C PRO A 283 6.18 -19.39 -1.52
N GLU A 284 7.14 -19.95 -0.80
CA GLU A 284 7.07 -21.34 -0.34
C GLU A 284 5.83 -21.59 0.54
N LYS A 285 5.43 -20.55 1.27
CA LYS A 285 4.27 -20.59 2.17
C LYS A 285 3.64 -19.21 2.28
N VAL A 286 2.32 -19.19 2.23
CA VAL A 286 1.52 -18.02 2.61
C VAL A 286 0.98 -18.26 4.03
N ASN A 287 1.31 -17.35 4.95
CA ASN A 287 0.78 -17.38 6.31
C ASN A 287 -0.59 -16.70 6.34
N LEU A 288 -1.45 -17.17 7.24
CA LEU A 288 -2.80 -16.65 7.42
C LEU A 288 -2.93 -15.96 8.79
N ASP A 289 -3.59 -14.81 8.82
CA ASP A 289 -3.90 -14.13 10.07
C ASP A 289 -5.18 -14.74 10.71
N GLU A 290 -5.03 -15.41 11.83
CA GLU A 290 -6.09 -16.23 12.47
C GLU A 290 -6.78 -17.21 11.50
N GLY A 291 -6.09 -17.67 10.45
CA GLY A 291 -6.65 -18.60 9.46
C GLY A 291 -7.53 -17.93 8.39
N HIS A 292 -7.55 -16.60 8.32
CA HIS A 292 -8.32 -15.87 7.31
C HIS A 292 -7.55 -15.74 6.00
N GLU A 293 -8.17 -16.18 4.92
CA GLU A 293 -7.60 -16.09 3.56
C GLU A 293 -7.73 -14.68 2.98
N ILE A 294 -6.73 -14.32 2.18
CA ILE A 294 -6.73 -13.12 1.33
C ILE A 294 -7.24 -13.53 -0.06
N THR A 295 -8.25 -12.84 -0.55
CA THR A 295 -8.86 -13.12 -1.85
C THR A 295 -8.65 -11.95 -2.82
N VAL A 296 -8.51 -12.26 -4.11
CA VAL A 296 -8.50 -11.25 -5.17
C VAL A 296 -9.93 -11.05 -5.63
N PRO A 297 -10.51 -9.84 -5.52
CA PRO A 297 -11.83 -9.56 -6.07
C PRO A 297 -11.83 -9.77 -7.59
N VAL A 298 -12.90 -10.35 -8.11
CA VAL A 298 -13.12 -10.40 -9.56
C VAL A 298 -13.33 -8.95 -10.02
N GLN A 299 -12.38 -8.42 -10.78
CA GLN A 299 -12.53 -7.12 -11.42
C GLN A 299 -13.56 -7.29 -12.55
N SER A 300 -14.72 -6.68 -12.37
CA SER A 300 -15.79 -6.64 -13.37
C SER A 300 -15.62 -5.46 -14.31
#